data_dda2d7dd473aa4d7ddcc3afbb9873499
#
_entry.id   dda2d7dd473aa4d7ddcc3afbb9873499
#
_cell.length_a   1.000
_cell.length_b   1.000
_cell.length_c   1.000
_cell.angle_alpha   90.00
_cell.angle_beta   90.00
_cell.angle_gamma   90.00
#
_symmetry.space_group_name_H-M   'P 1'
#
loop_
_entity.id
_entity.type
_entity.pdbx_description
1 polymer ?
#
loop_
_entity_poly.entity_id
_entity_poly.type
_entity_poly.pdbx_seq_one_letter_code
_entity_poly.pdbx_strand_id
1 'polypeptide(L)'
;MEPWGLAGDRRWALIDDGGKVVTQREHPRLALAAAELLPGGGVRLSAPGHDPLTVPVPEPVTTVAMEIFGTKVDAVPGPDTAHIWRSDYLGFGVRLVHMDDPATRRPVDPDYALPGETVGFADGYPLLLTSEASLDALNSLVTQGDHPAEGPLPMNRFRPNVVVAGTAAWAEDDWSGVTIGEVVFRVAKKCGRCVVTTTDQGTAERGKEPLRTLARHRRIGGKLVFGQNLVPRSTGTIRVGDPVRILA
;
A
#
# COMPACT_ATOMS: atom_id res chain seq x y z
N MET A 1 8.07 3.34 13.72
CA MET A 1 7.54 2.03 13.30
C MET A 1 6.65 1.47 14.39
N GLU A 2 5.44 1.08 14.03
CA GLU A 2 4.47 0.41 14.88
C GLU A 2 4.38 -1.08 14.49
N PRO A 3 3.83 -1.97 15.34
CA PRO A 3 3.72 -3.40 15.01
C PRO A 3 2.95 -3.71 13.73
N TRP A 4 2.03 -2.82 13.33
CA TRP A 4 1.16 -2.93 12.16
C TRP A 4 1.60 -2.06 10.97
N GLY A 5 2.80 -1.48 10.99
CA GLY A 5 3.37 -0.70 9.89
C GLY A 5 3.95 0.65 10.28
N LEU A 6 4.11 1.53 9.31
CA LEU A 6 4.51 2.91 9.56
C LEU A 6 3.41 3.64 10.33
N ALA A 7 3.79 4.48 11.29
CA ALA A 7 2.85 5.27 12.07
C ALA A 7 1.93 6.09 11.15
N GLY A 8 0.62 5.92 11.32
CA GLY A 8 -0.40 6.59 10.52
C GLY A 8 -0.62 6.04 9.10
N ASP A 9 0.25 5.18 8.57
CA ASP A 9 0.05 4.58 7.23
C ASP A 9 -1.15 3.62 7.24
N ARG A 10 -1.96 3.67 6.17
CA ARG A 10 -3.12 2.80 5.99
C ARG A 10 -4.12 2.78 7.16
N ARG A 11 -4.25 3.92 7.88
CA ARG A 11 -5.26 4.10 8.94
C ARG A 11 -6.60 4.61 8.40
N TRP A 12 -6.63 5.07 7.16
CA TRP A 12 -7.81 5.61 6.50
C TRP A 12 -8.16 4.81 5.25
N ALA A 13 -9.46 4.60 5.03
CA ALA A 13 -9.99 3.94 3.84
C ALA A 13 -11.28 4.61 3.36
N LEU A 14 -11.66 4.32 2.12
CA LEU A 14 -12.98 4.65 1.58
C LEU A 14 -13.79 3.38 1.47
N ILE A 15 -15.07 3.46 1.80
CA ILE A 15 -16.05 2.41 1.60
C ILE A 15 -17.24 2.94 0.80
N ASP A 16 -17.87 2.06 0.04
CA ASP A 16 -19.15 2.33 -0.62
C ASP A 16 -20.34 2.21 0.36
N ASP A 17 -21.56 2.44 -0.14
CA ASP A 17 -22.76 2.33 0.67
C ASP A 17 -23.02 0.91 1.20
N GLY A 18 -22.48 -0.11 0.54
CA GLY A 18 -22.52 -1.50 0.96
C GLY A 18 -21.44 -1.86 2.01
N GLY A 19 -20.58 -0.92 2.38
CA GLY A 19 -19.47 -1.13 3.31
C GLY A 19 -18.25 -1.80 2.69
N LYS A 20 -18.19 -1.98 1.36
CA LYS A 20 -17.04 -2.56 0.68
C LYS A 20 -15.96 -1.50 0.45
N VAL A 21 -14.69 -1.87 0.65
CA VAL A 21 -13.58 -0.96 0.41
C VAL A 21 -13.50 -0.52 -1.06
N VAL A 22 -13.37 0.79 -1.28
CA VAL A 22 -13.20 1.42 -2.60
C VAL A 22 -11.71 1.57 -2.89
N THR A 23 -11.25 1.02 -4.00
CA THR A 23 -9.82 0.93 -4.31
C THR A 23 -9.47 1.45 -5.71
N GLN A 24 -8.17 1.70 -5.94
CA GLN A 24 -7.67 2.01 -7.28
C GLN A 24 -7.85 0.86 -8.29
N ARG A 25 -8.23 -0.37 -7.84
CA ARG A 25 -8.53 -1.48 -8.76
C ARG A 25 -9.76 -1.19 -9.60
N GLU A 26 -10.79 -0.63 -8.99
CA GLU A 26 -12.04 -0.27 -9.65
C GLU A 26 -12.03 1.19 -10.10
N HIS A 27 -11.44 2.07 -9.29
CA HIS A 27 -11.46 3.52 -9.47
C HIS A 27 -10.05 4.10 -9.59
N PRO A 28 -9.38 4.01 -10.76
CA PRO A 28 -8.00 4.47 -10.94
C PRO A 28 -7.82 5.96 -10.64
N ARG A 29 -8.87 6.77 -10.78
CA ARG A 29 -8.88 8.20 -10.45
C ARG A 29 -8.49 8.48 -8.99
N LEU A 30 -8.60 7.50 -8.09
CA LEU A 30 -8.06 7.58 -6.73
C LEU A 30 -6.54 7.76 -6.68
N ALA A 31 -5.81 7.48 -7.76
CA ALA A 31 -4.37 7.76 -7.85
C ALA A 31 -4.06 9.26 -7.76
N LEU A 32 -4.97 10.11 -8.23
CA LEU A 32 -4.81 11.57 -8.24
C LEU A 32 -5.26 12.24 -6.93
N ALA A 33 -5.88 11.48 -6.04
CA ALA A 33 -6.34 11.98 -4.75
C ALA A 33 -5.31 11.66 -3.66
N ALA A 34 -4.70 12.68 -3.08
CA ALA A 34 -3.76 12.53 -1.99
C ALA A 34 -4.42 12.59 -0.62
N ALA A 35 -3.78 11.97 0.36
CA ALA A 35 -4.07 12.12 1.78
C ALA A 35 -2.72 12.32 2.50
N GLU A 36 -2.46 13.52 2.94
CA GLU A 36 -1.27 13.88 3.70
C GLU A 36 -1.54 13.68 5.19
N LEU A 37 -0.66 12.93 5.86
CA LEU A 37 -0.78 12.70 7.30
C LEU A 37 -0.44 13.99 8.06
N LEU A 38 -1.31 14.36 8.97
CA LEU A 38 -1.11 15.51 9.85
C LEU A 38 -0.62 15.09 11.25
N PRO A 39 0.03 15.99 12.00
CA PRO A 39 0.29 15.76 13.41
C PRO A 39 -0.99 15.36 14.15
N GLY A 40 -0.93 14.32 14.98
CA GLY A 40 -2.10 13.77 15.68
C GLY A 40 -2.91 12.75 14.89
N GLY A 41 -2.47 12.35 13.67
CA GLY A 41 -3.08 11.26 12.90
C GLY A 41 -4.26 11.65 12.00
N GLY A 42 -4.68 12.91 12.01
CA GLY A 42 -5.61 13.45 11.00
C GLY A 42 -5.00 13.46 9.61
N VAL A 43 -5.81 13.78 8.59
CA VAL A 43 -5.34 13.84 7.20
C VAL A 43 -5.78 15.11 6.50
N ARG A 44 -4.93 15.62 5.63
CA ARG A 44 -5.29 16.64 4.64
C ARG A 44 -5.55 15.95 3.31
N LEU A 45 -6.79 16.03 2.88
CA LEU A 45 -7.24 15.49 1.59
C LEU A 45 -7.04 16.54 0.51
N SER A 46 -6.54 16.11 -0.66
CA SER A 46 -6.45 16.95 -1.85
C SER A 46 -6.74 16.13 -3.10
N ALA A 47 -7.32 16.77 -4.12
CA ALA A 47 -7.58 16.18 -5.43
C ALA A 47 -7.72 17.28 -6.49
N PRO A 48 -7.49 16.98 -7.78
CA PRO A 48 -7.67 17.96 -8.86
C PRO A 48 -9.08 18.55 -8.87
N GLY A 49 -9.18 19.87 -8.95
CA GLY A 49 -10.45 20.61 -9.02
C GLY A 49 -11.22 20.72 -7.70
N HIS A 50 -10.61 20.35 -6.58
CA HIS A 50 -11.23 20.43 -5.25
C HIS A 50 -10.32 21.17 -4.28
N ASP A 51 -10.91 22.04 -3.47
CA ASP A 51 -10.19 22.68 -2.37
C ASP A 51 -9.75 21.62 -1.35
N PRO A 52 -8.53 21.75 -0.78
CA PRO A 52 -8.07 20.82 0.23
C PRO A 52 -8.96 20.80 1.48
N LEU A 53 -9.21 19.62 2.03
CA LEU A 53 -10.00 19.42 3.25
C LEU A 53 -9.15 18.80 4.35
N THR A 54 -9.12 19.42 5.51
CA THR A 54 -8.51 18.85 6.72
C THR A 54 -9.55 18.02 7.48
N VAL A 55 -9.17 16.77 7.78
CA VAL A 55 -10.01 15.81 8.49
C VAL A 55 -9.29 15.38 9.76
N PRO A 56 -9.82 15.69 10.95
CA PRO A 56 -9.27 15.21 12.21
C PRO A 56 -9.53 13.71 12.38
N VAL A 57 -8.80 13.06 13.28
CA VAL A 57 -9.12 11.69 13.71
C VAL A 57 -10.50 11.71 14.36
N PRO A 58 -11.44 10.89 13.93
CA PRO A 58 -12.78 10.86 14.53
C PRO A 58 -12.75 10.20 15.91
N GLU A 59 -13.63 10.67 16.80
CA GLU A 59 -13.87 10.04 18.08
C GLU A 59 -14.51 8.65 17.90
N PRO A 60 -14.04 7.59 18.58
CA PRO A 60 -14.54 6.22 18.39
C PRO A 60 -15.88 5.98 19.13
N VAL A 61 -16.86 6.86 18.92
CA VAL A 61 -18.18 6.77 19.56
C VAL A 61 -19.03 5.67 18.92
N THR A 62 -18.93 5.54 17.58
CA THR A 62 -19.66 4.53 16.81
C THR A 62 -18.74 3.88 15.79
N THR A 63 -19.04 2.64 15.41
CA THR A 63 -18.35 1.96 14.33
C THR A 63 -19.32 1.59 13.21
N VAL A 64 -18.78 1.41 12.02
CA VAL A 64 -19.46 0.86 10.85
C VAL A 64 -18.74 -0.41 10.43
N ALA A 65 -19.50 -1.45 10.11
CA ALA A 65 -18.93 -2.66 9.54
C ALA A 65 -18.49 -2.38 8.09
N MET A 66 -17.28 -2.83 7.75
CA MET A 66 -16.77 -2.78 6.40
C MET A 66 -16.17 -4.12 5.98
N GLU A 67 -16.03 -4.31 4.68
CA GLU A 67 -15.32 -5.45 4.11
C GLU A 67 -14.11 -4.97 3.32
N ILE A 68 -12.94 -5.53 3.66
CA ILE A 68 -11.68 -5.30 2.95
C ILE A 68 -11.07 -6.64 2.53
N PHE A 69 -11.07 -6.91 1.21
CA PHE A 69 -10.51 -8.13 0.62
C PHE A 69 -11.00 -9.43 1.28
N GLY A 70 -12.31 -9.51 1.56
CA GLY A 70 -12.95 -10.66 2.21
C GLY A 70 -12.87 -10.69 3.73
N THR A 71 -12.18 -9.73 4.35
CA THR A 71 -12.12 -9.60 5.81
C THR A 71 -13.12 -8.54 6.28
N LYS A 72 -13.99 -8.91 7.22
CA LYS A 72 -14.90 -7.97 7.88
C LYS A 72 -14.15 -7.26 9.00
N VAL A 73 -14.27 -5.94 9.06
CA VAL A 73 -13.58 -5.07 10.01
C VAL A 73 -14.54 -3.98 10.46
N ASP A 74 -14.53 -3.64 11.74
CA ASP A 74 -15.20 -2.43 12.22
C ASP A 74 -14.26 -1.23 12.08
N ALA A 75 -14.80 -0.10 11.63
CA ALA A 75 -14.06 1.15 11.45
C ALA A 75 -14.89 2.34 11.94
N VAL A 76 -14.21 3.38 12.37
CA VAL A 76 -14.86 4.61 12.83
C VAL A 76 -15.16 5.50 11.64
N PRO A 77 -16.42 5.95 11.40
CA PRO A 77 -16.72 6.84 10.29
C PRO A 77 -16.06 8.21 10.50
N GLY A 78 -15.52 8.78 9.43
CA GLY A 78 -15.08 10.16 9.38
C GLY A 78 -16.26 11.13 9.40
N PRO A 79 -16.01 12.45 9.40
CA PRO A 79 -17.06 13.45 9.38
C PRO A 79 -17.78 13.51 8.01
N ASP A 80 -19.04 13.91 8.00
CA ASP A 80 -19.87 14.02 6.81
C ASP A 80 -19.25 14.93 5.73
N THR A 81 -18.53 15.98 6.14
CA THR A 81 -17.79 16.83 5.21
C THR A 81 -16.77 16.07 4.38
N ALA A 82 -16.11 15.06 4.96
CA ALA A 82 -15.16 14.22 4.23
C ALA A 82 -15.89 13.23 3.30
N HIS A 83 -17.06 12.73 3.72
CA HIS A 83 -17.91 11.87 2.89
C HIS A 83 -18.38 12.64 1.65
N ILE A 84 -18.91 13.84 1.82
CA ILE A 84 -19.38 14.72 0.75
C ILE A 84 -18.21 15.06 -0.21
N TRP A 85 -17.09 15.51 0.34
CA TRP A 85 -15.91 15.88 -0.44
C TRP A 85 -15.39 14.73 -1.33
N ARG A 86 -15.32 13.51 -0.76
CA ARG A 86 -14.86 12.33 -1.51
C ARG A 86 -15.88 11.84 -2.51
N SER A 87 -17.17 11.89 -2.17
CA SER A 87 -18.25 11.51 -3.08
C SER A 87 -18.35 12.45 -4.28
N ASP A 88 -18.18 13.76 -4.06
CA ASP A 88 -18.15 14.77 -5.12
C ASP A 88 -16.96 14.53 -6.07
N TYR A 89 -15.77 14.29 -5.52
CA TYR A 89 -14.59 13.97 -6.32
C TYR A 89 -14.77 12.70 -7.16
N LEU A 90 -15.33 11.64 -6.61
CA LEU A 90 -15.46 10.35 -7.28
C LEU A 90 -16.71 10.25 -8.18
N GLY A 91 -17.73 11.05 -7.93
CA GLY A 91 -19.01 11.04 -8.64
C GLY A 91 -19.99 9.96 -8.18
N PHE A 92 -19.76 9.34 -7.04
CA PHE A 92 -20.66 8.36 -6.40
C PHE A 92 -20.48 8.37 -4.87
N GLY A 93 -21.47 7.83 -4.16
CA GLY A 93 -21.49 7.80 -2.70
C GLY A 93 -20.35 6.97 -2.10
N VAL A 94 -19.53 7.61 -1.26
CA VAL A 94 -18.48 6.94 -0.48
C VAL A 94 -18.41 7.54 0.92
N ARG A 95 -17.93 6.74 1.86
CA ARG A 95 -17.64 7.19 3.23
C ARG A 95 -16.16 7.00 3.53
N LEU A 96 -15.56 8.02 4.14
CA LEU A 96 -14.20 7.93 4.69
C LEU A 96 -14.30 7.27 6.07
N VAL A 97 -13.46 6.28 6.34
CA VAL A 97 -13.41 5.57 7.61
C VAL A 97 -11.99 5.51 8.16
N HIS A 98 -11.87 5.45 9.47
CA HIS A 98 -10.61 5.40 10.22
C HIS A 98 -10.51 4.11 11.04
N MET A 99 -9.34 3.48 11.05
CA MET A 99 -9.02 2.36 11.93
C MET A 99 -8.50 2.91 13.26
N ASP A 100 -9.31 2.86 14.28
CA ASP A 100 -9.01 3.37 15.62
C ASP A 100 -8.02 2.46 16.37
N ASP A 101 -8.20 1.15 16.28
CA ASP A 101 -7.40 0.16 16.98
C ASP A 101 -6.81 -0.90 16.02
N PRO A 102 -5.68 -0.61 15.36
CA PRO A 102 -5.03 -1.55 14.44
C PRO A 102 -4.45 -2.79 15.15
N ALA A 103 -4.29 -2.74 16.48
CA ALA A 103 -3.77 -3.89 17.23
C ALA A 103 -4.76 -5.06 17.28
N THR A 104 -6.06 -4.78 17.16
CA THR A 104 -7.11 -5.80 17.32
C THR A 104 -8.00 -5.97 16.11
N ARG A 105 -8.12 -4.94 15.26
CA ARG A 105 -9.16 -4.90 14.22
C ARG A 105 -8.95 -5.88 13.08
N ARG A 106 -7.71 -6.09 12.64
CA ARG A 106 -7.45 -6.89 11.44
C ARG A 106 -6.14 -7.68 11.54
N PRO A 107 -6.20 -9.03 11.52
CA PRO A 107 -4.99 -9.85 11.42
C PRO A 107 -4.32 -9.70 10.05
N VAL A 108 -3.01 -9.97 9.99
CA VAL A 108 -2.29 -10.22 8.75
C VAL A 108 -2.85 -11.48 8.09
N ASP A 109 -2.67 -11.62 6.76
CA ASP A 109 -3.06 -12.80 5.97
C ASP A 109 -2.73 -14.11 6.73
N PRO A 110 -3.73 -14.90 7.15
CA PRO A 110 -3.54 -16.02 8.08
C PRO A 110 -2.62 -17.12 7.55
N ASP A 111 -2.48 -17.26 6.22
CA ASP A 111 -1.59 -18.25 5.62
C ASP A 111 -0.11 -17.94 5.88
N TYR A 112 0.22 -16.69 6.27
CA TYR A 112 1.59 -16.20 6.45
C TYR A 112 1.80 -15.42 7.74
N ALA A 113 0.74 -15.23 8.53
CA ALA A 113 0.81 -14.52 9.80
C ALA A 113 1.40 -15.39 10.91
N LEU A 114 2.13 -14.76 11.82
CA LEU A 114 2.38 -15.31 13.14
C LEU A 114 1.30 -14.80 14.12
N PRO A 115 1.06 -15.51 15.21
CA PRO A 115 0.08 -15.07 16.22
C PRO A 115 0.31 -13.63 16.68
N GLY A 116 -0.76 -12.83 16.66
CA GLY A 116 -0.74 -11.44 17.09
C GLY A 116 -0.27 -10.42 16.04
N GLU A 117 0.14 -10.85 14.82
CA GLU A 117 0.46 -9.92 13.74
C GLU A 117 -0.81 -9.31 13.15
N THR A 118 -0.86 -7.98 13.11
CA THR A 118 -2.00 -7.21 12.62
C THR A 118 -1.57 -6.22 11.53
N VAL A 119 -2.54 -5.67 10.81
CA VAL A 119 -2.32 -4.75 9.70
C VAL A 119 -3.45 -3.71 9.63
N GLY A 120 -3.11 -2.50 9.19
CA GLY A 120 -4.10 -1.46 8.86
C GLY A 120 -4.94 -1.80 7.62
N PHE A 121 -5.45 -0.80 6.94
CA PHE A 121 -6.20 -0.96 5.68
C PHE A 121 -5.30 -1.24 4.45
N ALA A 122 -4.11 -1.80 4.66
CA ALA A 122 -3.28 -2.30 3.56
C ALA A 122 -3.87 -3.59 2.96
N ASP A 123 -3.35 -4.04 1.82
CA ASP A 123 -3.85 -5.25 1.12
C ASP A 123 -3.84 -6.49 2.02
N GLY A 124 -2.72 -6.80 2.66
CA GLY A 124 -2.64 -7.95 3.55
C GLY A 124 -1.44 -7.91 4.49
N TYR A 125 -0.52 -6.95 4.28
CA TYR A 125 0.72 -6.84 5.04
C TYR A 125 1.04 -5.40 5.40
N PRO A 126 1.72 -5.17 6.53
CA PRO A 126 2.07 -3.83 7.00
C PRO A 126 2.91 -3.00 6.01
N LEU A 127 3.91 -3.62 5.35
CA LEU A 127 4.80 -2.91 4.46
C LEU A 127 5.11 -3.70 3.19
N LEU A 128 5.42 -2.93 2.14
CA LEU A 128 6.03 -3.42 0.92
C LEU A 128 7.46 -2.88 0.81
N LEU A 129 8.43 -3.78 0.65
CA LEU A 129 9.80 -3.47 0.30
C LEU A 129 10.03 -3.77 -1.18
N THR A 130 10.74 -2.87 -1.87
CA THR A 130 11.21 -3.03 -3.25
C THR A 130 12.68 -2.64 -3.35
N SER A 131 13.35 -3.02 -4.45
CA SER A 131 14.73 -2.68 -4.74
C SER A 131 14.83 -1.80 -5.99
N GLU A 132 15.71 -0.79 -5.97
CA GLU A 132 16.03 0.02 -7.15
C GLU A 132 16.59 -0.85 -8.28
N ALA A 133 17.53 -1.74 -7.97
CA ALA A 133 18.12 -2.63 -8.96
C ALA A 133 17.08 -3.58 -9.60
N SER A 134 16.08 -4.02 -8.83
CA SER A 134 14.97 -4.83 -9.36
C SER A 134 14.05 -4.03 -10.27
N LEU A 135 13.84 -2.74 -9.98
CA LEU A 135 13.09 -1.86 -10.90
C LEU A 135 13.87 -1.61 -12.19
N ASP A 136 15.17 -1.37 -12.12
CA ASP A 136 16.02 -1.16 -13.29
C ASP A 136 16.03 -2.40 -14.18
N ALA A 137 16.14 -3.59 -13.59
CA ALA A 137 16.05 -4.85 -14.32
C ALA A 137 14.67 -5.05 -14.97
N LEU A 138 13.58 -4.72 -14.25
CA LEU A 138 12.23 -4.78 -14.81
C LEU A 138 12.07 -3.79 -15.97
N ASN A 139 12.55 -2.56 -15.84
CA ASN A 139 12.49 -1.54 -16.90
C ASN A 139 13.29 -1.94 -18.13
N SER A 140 14.44 -2.59 -17.95
CA SER A 140 15.21 -3.18 -19.06
C SER A 140 14.41 -4.24 -19.80
N LEU A 141 13.64 -5.07 -19.10
CA LEU A 141 12.76 -6.08 -19.71
C LEU A 141 11.54 -5.44 -20.40
N VAL A 142 10.97 -4.36 -19.84
CA VAL A 142 9.87 -3.61 -20.47
C VAL A 142 10.33 -3.01 -21.80
N THR A 143 11.52 -2.41 -21.84
CA THR A 143 12.09 -1.82 -23.06
C THR A 143 12.27 -2.86 -24.19
N GLN A 144 12.53 -4.12 -23.83
CA GLN A 144 12.68 -5.24 -24.76
C GLN A 144 11.37 -5.98 -25.05
N GLY A 145 10.28 -5.59 -24.38
CA GLY A 145 8.98 -6.25 -24.45
C GLY A 145 8.03 -5.70 -25.51
N ASP A 146 6.72 -5.99 -25.34
CA ASP A 146 5.67 -5.62 -26.30
C ASP A 146 5.23 -4.16 -26.21
N HIS A 147 5.45 -3.51 -25.05
CA HIS A 147 4.97 -2.15 -24.78
C HIS A 147 6.12 -1.24 -24.29
N PRO A 148 7.21 -1.09 -25.07
CA PRO A 148 8.40 -0.33 -24.65
C PRO A 148 8.11 1.15 -24.38
N ALA A 149 7.10 1.72 -25.04
CA ALA A 149 6.69 3.11 -24.87
C ALA A 149 6.03 3.40 -23.50
N GLU A 150 5.62 2.36 -22.75
CA GLU A 150 5.12 2.53 -21.39
C GLU A 150 6.23 2.64 -20.33
N GLY A 151 7.47 2.37 -20.70
CA GLY A 151 8.66 2.50 -19.82
C GLY A 151 9.45 3.80 -20.03
N PRO A 152 10.37 4.12 -19.13
CA PRO A 152 10.63 3.42 -17.88
C PRO A 152 9.50 3.66 -16.84
N LEU A 153 9.12 2.61 -16.13
CA LEU A 153 8.13 2.68 -15.07
C LEU A 153 8.73 3.31 -13.81
N PRO A 154 8.08 4.29 -13.19
CA PRO A 154 8.55 4.84 -11.93
C PRO A 154 8.20 3.90 -10.75
N MET A 155 9.00 3.97 -9.67
CA MET A 155 8.82 3.15 -8.47
C MET A 155 7.43 3.32 -7.81
N ASN A 156 6.82 4.50 -7.94
CA ASN A 156 5.51 4.79 -7.34
C ASN A 156 4.35 3.94 -7.92
N ARG A 157 4.54 3.31 -9.11
CA ARG A 157 3.58 2.30 -9.65
C ARG A 157 3.35 1.14 -8.69
N PHE A 158 4.36 0.78 -7.93
CA PHE A 158 4.35 -0.34 -6.98
C PHE A 158 3.91 0.07 -5.58
N ARG A 159 3.89 1.38 -5.28
CA ARG A 159 3.45 1.95 -4.00
C ARG A 159 4.19 1.36 -2.79
N PRO A 160 5.53 1.25 -2.81
CA PRO A 160 6.29 0.69 -1.71
C PRO A 160 6.28 1.62 -0.48
N ASN A 161 6.49 1.02 0.70
CA ASN A 161 6.80 1.74 1.93
C ASN A 161 8.32 1.94 2.08
N VAL A 162 9.10 0.96 1.57
CA VAL A 162 10.57 0.97 1.65
C VAL A 162 11.14 0.65 0.27
N VAL A 163 12.10 1.45 -0.15
CA VAL A 163 12.91 1.19 -1.35
C VAL A 163 14.36 1.05 -0.91
N VAL A 164 14.99 -0.07 -1.27
CA VAL A 164 16.40 -0.33 -0.94
C VAL A 164 17.29 -0.15 -2.17
N ALA A 165 18.50 0.36 -1.92
CA ALA A 165 19.54 0.54 -2.93
C ALA A 165 20.75 -0.33 -2.62
N GLY A 166 21.65 -0.51 -3.62
CA GLY A 166 22.93 -1.17 -3.43
C GLY A 166 22.87 -2.70 -3.37
N THR A 167 21.77 -3.30 -3.82
CA THR A 167 21.60 -4.76 -3.94
C THR A 167 21.71 -5.20 -5.40
N ALA A 168 21.93 -6.51 -5.64
CA ALA A 168 21.70 -7.08 -6.96
C ALA A 168 20.19 -7.11 -7.27
N ALA A 169 19.82 -7.09 -8.55
CA ALA A 169 18.43 -7.24 -8.98
C ALA A 169 17.86 -8.58 -8.49
N TRP A 170 16.65 -8.51 -7.91
CA TRP A 170 15.89 -9.64 -7.39
C TRP A 170 16.48 -10.32 -6.15
N ALA A 171 17.56 -9.76 -5.57
CA ALA A 171 18.19 -10.33 -4.37
C ALA A 171 17.22 -10.41 -3.19
N GLU A 172 16.25 -9.50 -3.12
CA GLU A 172 15.21 -9.50 -2.10
C GLU A 172 14.30 -10.73 -2.13
N ASP A 173 14.33 -11.51 -3.20
CA ASP A 173 13.53 -12.73 -3.33
C ASP A 173 13.97 -13.85 -2.38
N ASP A 174 15.20 -13.82 -1.94
CA ASP A 174 15.82 -14.87 -1.11
C ASP A 174 15.96 -14.44 0.36
N TRP A 175 15.47 -13.23 0.71
CA TRP A 175 15.59 -12.75 2.10
C TRP A 175 14.51 -13.36 2.99
N SER A 176 14.90 -13.79 4.19
CA SER A 176 14.00 -14.25 5.26
C SER A 176 13.65 -13.12 6.24
N GLY A 177 14.55 -12.18 6.42
CA GLY A 177 14.38 -10.99 7.25
C GLY A 177 15.39 -9.92 6.92
N VAL A 178 15.12 -8.71 7.39
CA VAL A 178 16.02 -7.56 7.24
C VAL A 178 15.98 -6.69 8.48
N THR A 179 17.08 -6.01 8.77
CA THR A 179 17.06 -4.83 9.64
C THR A 179 17.19 -3.57 8.80
N ILE A 180 16.43 -2.55 9.15
CA ILE A 180 16.52 -1.21 8.55
C ILE A 180 16.76 -0.24 9.71
N GLY A 181 17.95 0.36 9.78
CA GLY A 181 18.37 1.07 10.99
C GLY A 181 18.32 0.15 12.21
N GLU A 182 17.50 0.49 13.20
CA GLU A 182 17.31 -0.28 14.43
C GLU A 182 16.13 -1.26 14.39
N VAL A 183 15.29 -1.20 13.34
CA VAL A 183 14.05 -1.98 13.28
C VAL A 183 14.27 -3.29 12.55
N VAL A 184 13.78 -4.37 13.14
CA VAL A 184 13.81 -5.73 12.57
C VAL A 184 12.50 -6.02 11.84
N PHE A 185 12.61 -6.60 10.66
CA PHE A 185 11.46 -7.03 9.84
C PHE A 185 11.61 -8.49 9.43
N ARG A 186 10.51 -9.20 9.48
CA ARG A 186 10.36 -10.50 8.83
C ARG A 186 9.88 -10.29 7.39
N VAL A 187 10.48 -10.99 6.44
CA VAL A 187 9.96 -11.12 5.08
C VAL A 187 8.87 -12.19 5.11
N ALA A 188 7.61 -11.78 4.94
CA ALA A 188 6.48 -12.70 5.04
C ALA A 188 6.30 -13.50 3.76
N LYS A 189 6.29 -12.82 2.60
CA LYS A 189 6.20 -13.44 1.28
C LYS A 189 6.51 -12.46 0.17
N LYS A 190 6.77 -13.01 -1.03
CA LYS A 190 6.84 -12.24 -2.28
C LYS A 190 5.53 -11.53 -2.56
N CYS A 191 5.58 -10.26 -2.99
CA CYS A 191 4.39 -9.48 -3.26
C CYS A 191 3.84 -9.76 -4.67
N GLY A 192 2.67 -10.41 -4.73
CA GLY A 192 1.92 -10.56 -5.98
C GLY A 192 1.33 -9.22 -6.44
N ARG A 193 1.53 -8.88 -7.70
CA ARG A 193 1.09 -7.60 -8.26
C ARG A 193 -0.23 -7.72 -9.00
N CYS A 194 -1.04 -6.67 -8.94
CA CYS A 194 -2.36 -6.59 -9.58
C CYS A 194 -2.44 -5.37 -10.52
N VAL A 195 -3.61 -5.16 -11.10
CA VAL A 195 -3.89 -4.08 -12.06
C VAL A 195 -3.56 -2.66 -11.54
N VAL A 196 -3.52 -2.44 -10.23
CA VAL A 196 -3.13 -1.14 -9.66
C VAL A 196 -1.75 -0.69 -10.16
N THR A 197 -0.81 -1.60 -10.37
CA THR A 197 0.53 -1.27 -10.86
C THR A 197 0.56 -0.80 -12.32
N THR A 198 -0.49 -1.04 -13.10
CA THR A 198 -0.61 -0.51 -14.46
C THR A 198 -1.15 0.92 -14.51
N THR A 199 -1.64 1.43 -13.39
CA THR A 199 -2.20 2.79 -13.29
C THR A 199 -1.08 3.81 -13.13
N ASP A 200 -1.00 4.78 -14.02
CA ASP A 200 -0.14 5.94 -13.86
C ASP A 200 -0.62 6.80 -12.68
N GLN A 201 0.29 7.06 -11.72
CA GLN A 201 -0.07 7.75 -10.50
C GLN A 201 -0.21 9.29 -10.68
N GLY A 202 0.18 9.81 -11.83
CA GLY A 202 0.03 11.23 -12.20
C GLY A 202 -1.15 11.53 -13.12
N THR A 203 -1.60 10.54 -13.91
CA THR A 203 -2.70 10.72 -14.90
C THR A 203 -3.91 9.84 -14.62
N ALA A 204 -3.78 8.82 -13.77
CA ALA A 204 -4.75 7.74 -13.54
C ALA A 204 -5.03 6.87 -14.78
N GLU A 205 -4.30 7.03 -15.86
CA GLU A 205 -4.41 6.18 -17.06
C GLU A 205 -3.85 4.78 -16.81
N ARG A 206 -4.41 3.79 -17.47
CA ARG A 206 -3.98 2.40 -17.36
C ARG A 206 -3.29 1.93 -18.63
N GLY A 207 -2.11 1.34 -18.42
CA GLY A 207 -1.37 0.63 -19.44
C GLY A 207 -1.48 -0.90 -19.31
N LYS A 208 -0.53 -1.57 -19.94
CA LYS A 208 -0.33 -3.03 -19.89
C LYS A 208 0.81 -3.41 -18.94
N GLU A 209 1.81 -2.53 -18.84
CA GLU A 209 2.98 -2.72 -18.00
C GLU A 209 2.71 -2.27 -16.55
N PRO A 210 3.33 -2.87 -15.55
CA PRO A 210 4.37 -3.94 -15.64
C PRO A 210 3.81 -5.36 -15.79
N LEU A 211 2.49 -5.57 -15.79
CA LEU A 211 1.92 -6.92 -15.67
C LEU A 211 2.27 -7.83 -16.87
N ARG A 212 2.40 -7.27 -18.07
CA ARG A 212 2.81 -8.06 -19.26
C ARG A 212 4.23 -8.60 -19.12
N THR A 213 5.16 -7.74 -18.73
CA THR A 213 6.55 -8.12 -18.50
C THR A 213 6.69 -9.07 -17.31
N LEU A 214 6.01 -8.79 -16.19
CA LEU A 214 6.01 -9.69 -15.03
C LEU A 214 5.42 -11.08 -15.37
N ALA A 215 4.41 -11.15 -16.24
CA ALA A 215 3.83 -12.42 -16.65
C ALA A 215 4.81 -13.32 -17.41
N ARG A 216 5.75 -12.73 -18.13
CA ARG A 216 6.78 -13.45 -18.88
C ARG A 216 7.98 -13.85 -18.05
N HIS A 217 8.42 -12.96 -17.16
CA HIS A 217 9.73 -13.08 -16.51
C HIS A 217 9.66 -13.29 -15.00
N ARG A 218 8.52 -12.97 -14.36
CA ARG A 218 8.40 -12.96 -12.89
C ARG A 218 7.13 -13.65 -12.38
N ARG A 219 6.74 -14.74 -13.03
CA ARG A 219 5.65 -15.60 -12.56
C ARG A 219 6.20 -16.63 -11.57
N ILE A 220 5.96 -16.42 -10.28
CA ILE A 220 6.44 -17.27 -9.19
C ILE A 220 5.23 -17.74 -8.36
N GLY A 221 5.07 -19.04 -8.17
CA GLY A 221 3.94 -19.61 -7.44
C GLY A 221 2.57 -19.19 -8.02
N GLY A 222 2.47 -19.04 -9.36
CA GLY A 222 1.25 -18.61 -10.04
C GLY A 222 0.95 -17.11 -9.96
N LYS A 223 1.74 -16.32 -9.22
CA LYS A 223 1.57 -14.87 -9.05
C LYS A 223 2.62 -14.10 -9.86
N LEU A 224 2.27 -12.89 -10.28
CA LEU A 224 3.19 -11.95 -10.92
C LEU A 224 3.88 -11.16 -9.80
N VAL A 225 5.18 -11.35 -9.60
CA VAL A 225 5.86 -10.92 -8.37
C VAL A 225 6.78 -9.73 -8.61
N PHE A 226 6.70 -8.74 -7.72
CA PHE A 226 7.66 -7.64 -7.59
C PHE A 226 7.66 -7.12 -6.15
N GLY A 227 8.82 -7.20 -5.46
CA GLY A 227 9.01 -6.80 -4.07
C GLY A 227 8.55 -7.82 -3.04
N GLN A 228 8.76 -7.48 -1.76
CA GLN A 228 8.55 -8.35 -0.62
C GLN A 228 7.59 -7.70 0.39
N ASN A 229 6.66 -8.49 0.90
CA ASN A 229 5.81 -8.08 2.01
C ASN A 229 6.56 -8.26 3.33
N LEU A 230 6.60 -7.20 4.13
CA LEU A 230 7.28 -7.20 5.43
C LEU A 230 6.30 -7.07 6.59
N VAL A 231 6.66 -7.71 7.70
CA VAL A 231 6.01 -7.53 9.00
C VAL A 231 7.05 -7.07 10.02
N PRO A 232 6.82 -5.96 10.76
CA PRO A 232 7.74 -5.50 11.80
C PRO A 232 7.84 -6.52 12.94
N ARG A 233 9.05 -6.76 13.44
CA ARG A 233 9.33 -7.60 14.60
C ARG A 233 9.75 -6.79 15.81
N SER A 234 10.06 -5.52 15.60
CA SER A 234 10.33 -4.53 16.63
C SER A 234 9.76 -3.17 16.26
N THR A 235 9.55 -2.33 17.24
CA THR A 235 9.22 -0.92 17.07
C THR A 235 10.50 -0.09 17.00
N GLY A 236 10.40 1.17 16.59
CA GLY A 236 11.53 2.09 16.49
C GLY A 236 11.34 3.09 15.37
N THR A 237 12.40 3.75 14.97
CA THR A 237 12.40 4.72 13.88
C THR A 237 13.25 4.24 12.72
N ILE A 238 12.73 4.35 11.51
CA ILE A 238 13.51 4.19 10.28
C ILE A 238 13.58 5.52 9.54
N ARG A 239 14.71 5.78 8.90
CA ARG A 239 14.97 7.02 8.15
C ARG A 239 15.51 6.70 6.77
N VAL A 240 15.29 7.61 5.84
CA VAL A 240 15.97 7.55 4.53
C VAL A 240 17.49 7.62 4.77
N GLY A 241 18.22 6.70 4.15
CA GLY A 241 19.67 6.55 4.34
C GLY A 241 20.09 5.57 5.44
N ASP A 242 19.14 5.02 6.19
CA ASP A 242 19.47 3.98 7.17
C ASP A 242 20.05 2.72 6.49
N PRO A 243 21.06 2.07 7.10
CA PRO A 243 21.63 0.86 6.55
C PRO A 243 20.62 -0.30 6.61
N VAL A 244 20.60 -1.09 5.54
CA VAL A 244 19.83 -2.33 5.45
C VAL A 244 20.79 -3.52 5.62
N ARG A 245 20.48 -4.44 6.53
CA ARG A 245 21.22 -5.69 6.71
C ARG A 245 20.29 -6.86 6.54
N ILE A 246 20.71 -7.83 5.74
CA ILE A 246 19.98 -9.08 5.50
C ILE A 246 20.19 -10.01 6.69
N LEU A 247 19.09 -10.58 7.17
CA LEU A 247 19.12 -11.61 8.21
C LEU A 247 19.04 -12.98 7.54
N ALA A 248 19.87 -13.88 7.99
CA ALA A 248 19.94 -15.26 7.51
C ALA A 248 18.71 -16.07 7.97
#